data_dc876ccf38b28f6d5d5cd664590d9537
#
_entry.id   dc876ccf38b28f6d5d5cd664590d9537
#
_cell.length_a   1.000
_cell.length_b   1.000
_cell.length_c   1.000
_cell.angle_alpha   90.00
_cell.angle_beta   90.00
_cell.angle_gamma   90.00
#
_symmetry.space_group_name_H-M   'P 1'
#
loop_
_entity.id
_entity.type
_entity.pdbx_description
1 polymer ?
#
loop_
_entity_poly.entity_id
_entity_poly.type
_entity_poly.pdbx_seq_one_letter_code
_entity_poly.pdbx_strand_id
1 'polypeptide(L)'
;EQEKWLKKDQLAMFDVLKERADKKKEADKNAKSEQPKRPKEIFLDEKRIDDIQLSPDGQFVTYRLNVSPKNEKRTIVPSYVTESGFTEDIPARTKVGSVQPNQEYWVYDLQRDTAIQVNVSQLEGIAEQPAYLKDYQTTVDSTKTKKKESRKLNFGNLIWSGNGRYGVLTARSSDNKDRWILQLDPATATFKTLDRLRDEAWVNFAFNTMGFLGDDQTFYYQSEADGYAHLYTIDLATGRKTQLTKGSFEVQNVRLSGDKQFFYLTTNEVHPGEQHYYRMSVQGGERVRLTQKSGAYQAV
;
A
#
# COMPACT_ATOMS: atom_id res chain seq x y z
N GLU A 1 -67.88 9.45 46.38
CA GLU A 1 -68.09 8.92 45.01
C GLU A 1 -67.01 9.39 44.04
N GLN A 2 -66.64 10.66 44.02
CA GLN A 2 -65.63 11.22 43.13
C GLN A 2 -64.25 10.60 43.32
N GLU A 3 -63.78 10.32 44.52
CA GLU A 3 -62.49 9.65 44.78
C GLU A 3 -62.45 8.22 44.28
N LYS A 4 -63.52 7.48 44.40
CA LYS A 4 -63.62 6.12 43.87
C LYS A 4 -63.57 6.09 42.34
N TRP A 5 -64.20 7.07 41.71
CA TRP A 5 -64.21 7.22 40.28
C TRP A 5 -62.80 7.60 39.76
N LEU A 6 -62.18 8.61 40.36
CA LEU A 6 -60.80 9.00 40.02
C LEU A 6 -59.78 7.85 40.15
N LYS A 7 -59.90 7.08 41.24
CA LYS A 7 -59.02 5.90 41.44
C LYS A 7 -59.20 4.82 40.40
N LYS A 8 -60.45 4.59 39.97
CA LYS A 8 -60.81 3.66 38.93
C LYS A 8 -60.29 4.12 37.56
N ASP A 9 -60.41 5.41 37.27
CA ASP A 9 -59.93 6.00 36.03
C ASP A 9 -58.41 5.99 35.94
N GLN A 10 -57.71 6.30 37.04
CA GLN A 10 -56.25 6.20 37.14
C GLN A 10 -55.76 4.75 36.94
N LEU A 11 -56.44 3.77 37.54
CA LEU A 11 -56.08 2.36 37.32
C LEU A 11 -56.27 1.92 35.87
N ALA A 12 -57.36 2.34 35.23
CA ALA A 12 -57.58 2.06 33.81
C ALA A 12 -56.54 2.74 32.91
N MET A 13 -56.04 3.92 33.27
CA MET A 13 -54.97 4.61 32.58
C MET A 13 -53.63 3.89 32.70
N PHE A 14 -53.34 3.30 33.86
CA PHE A 14 -52.15 2.47 34.06
C PHE A 14 -52.15 1.22 33.13
N ASP A 15 -53.26 0.56 32.97
CA ASP A 15 -53.40 -0.60 32.07
C ASP A 15 -53.16 -0.20 30.62
N VAL A 16 -53.67 0.93 30.18
CA VAL A 16 -53.41 1.48 28.81
C VAL A 16 -51.94 1.85 28.62
N LEU A 17 -51.32 2.47 29.63
CA LEU A 17 -49.90 2.81 29.54
C LEU A 17 -49.00 1.56 29.51
N LYS A 18 -49.37 0.54 30.28
CA LYS A 18 -48.67 -0.75 30.26
C LYS A 18 -48.78 -1.43 28.90
N GLU A 19 -50.01 -1.49 28.36
CA GLU A 19 -50.22 -2.07 27.01
C GLU A 19 -49.43 -1.32 25.94
N ARG A 20 -49.40 0.02 25.98
CA ARG A 20 -48.59 0.83 25.06
C ARG A 20 -47.10 0.57 25.22
N ALA A 21 -46.61 0.42 26.46
CA ALA A 21 -45.21 0.13 26.73
C ALA A 21 -44.81 -1.28 26.20
N ASP A 22 -45.69 -2.24 26.39
CA ASP A 22 -45.47 -3.61 25.90
C ASP A 22 -45.48 -3.69 24.37
N LYS A 23 -46.48 -3.03 23.73
CA LYS A 23 -46.51 -2.90 22.25
C LYS A 23 -45.28 -2.19 21.70
N LYS A 24 -44.77 -1.15 22.36
CA LYS A 24 -43.55 -0.49 21.98
C LYS A 24 -42.33 -1.38 22.10
N LYS A 25 -42.20 -2.15 23.20
CA LYS A 25 -41.11 -3.15 23.36
C LYS A 25 -41.13 -4.22 22.29
N GLU A 26 -42.32 -4.68 21.95
CA GLU A 26 -42.51 -5.70 20.90
C GLU A 26 -42.16 -5.16 19.51
N ALA A 27 -42.61 -3.92 19.20
CA ALA A 27 -42.25 -3.21 17.98
C ALA A 27 -40.74 -2.98 17.88
N ASP A 28 -40.09 -2.53 18.97
CA ASP A 28 -38.64 -2.32 19.04
C ASP A 28 -37.86 -3.66 18.87
N LYS A 29 -38.38 -4.75 19.42
CA LYS A 29 -37.81 -6.09 19.29
C LYS A 29 -37.90 -6.58 17.83
N ASN A 30 -39.09 -6.40 17.22
CA ASN A 30 -39.31 -6.80 15.83
C ASN A 30 -38.46 -5.95 14.88
N ALA A 31 -38.43 -4.61 15.07
CA ALA A 31 -37.57 -3.72 14.30
C ALA A 31 -36.07 -4.11 14.38
N LYS A 32 -35.60 -4.52 15.57
CA LYS A 32 -34.23 -5.03 15.74
C LYS A 32 -33.99 -6.38 15.05
N SER A 33 -35.00 -7.26 15.02
CA SER A 33 -34.88 -8.58 14.36
C SER A 33 -34.95 -8.50 12.84
N GLU A 34 -35.65 -7.48 12.31
CA GLU A 34 -35.80 -7.22 10.87
C GLU A 34 -34.65 -6.39 10.29
N GLN A 35 -33.86 -5.73 11.12
CA GLN A 35 -32.68 -5.01 10.65
C GLN A 35 -31.63 -6.01 10.16
N PRO A 36 -31.14 -5.86 8.91
CA PRO A 36 -30.02 -6.65 8.44
C PRO A 36 -28.84 -6.45 9.40
N LYS A 37 -28.13 -7.54 9.72
CA LYS A 37 -26.92 -7.47 10.53
C LYS A 37 -26.00 -6.41 9.92
N ARG A 38 -25.82 -5.30 10.62
CA ARG A 38 -24.86 -4.28 10.18
C ARG A 38 -23.46 -4.87 10.21
N PRO A 39 -22.64 -4.57 9.20
CA PRO A 39 -21.22 -4.89 9.28
C PRO A 39 -20.62 -4.32 10.57
N LYS A 40 -19.62 -5.00 11.08
CA LYS A 40 -18.89 -4.55 12.26
C LYS A 40 -18.27 -3.17 12.00
N GLU A 41 -18.48 -2.24 12.88
CA GLU A 41 -17.81 -0.93 12.83
C GLU A 41 -16.33 -1.11 13.21
N ILE A 42 -15.44 -0.58 12.37
CA ILE A 42 -14.00 -0.55 12.64
C ILE A 42 -13.65 0.91 12.98
N PHE A 43 -13.27 1.14 14.22
CA PHE A 43 -12.83 2.45 14.67
C PHE A 43 -11.39 2.71 14.22
N LEU A 44 -11.17 3.79 13.49
CA LEU A 44 -9.87 4.16 12.93
C LEU A 44 -9.09 5.12 13.83
N ASP A 45 -9.73 5.64 14.88
CA ASP A 45 -9.21 6.72 15.74
C ASP A 45 -8.73 7.93 14.89
N GLU A 46 -7.49 8.38 15.10
CA GLU A 46 -6.89 9.48 14.33
C GLU A 46 -6.22 9.02 13.02
N LYS A 47 -6.35 7.73 12.65
CA LYS A 47 -5.75 7.18 11.45
C LYS A 47 -6.65 7.42 10.23
N ARG A 48 -6.04 7.66 9.09
CA ARG A 48 -6.75 7.81 7.82
C ARG A 48 -6.64 6.53 7.01
N ILE A 49 -7.79 6.04 6.56
CA ILE A 49 -7.86 4.88 5.67
C ILE A 49 -7.48 5.26 4.24
N ASP A 50 -6.78 4.38 3.56
CA ASP A 50 -6.33 4.53 2.18
C ASP A 50 -6.26 3.15 1.50
N ASP A 51 -6.40 3.10 0.17
CA ASP A 51 -6.27 1.92 -0.67
C ASP A 51 -7.12 0.72 -0.20
N ILE A 52 -8.43 0.91 -0.17
CA ILE A 52 -9.36 -0.18 0.14
C ILE A 52 -9.58 -1.02 -1.12
N GLN A 53 -9.33 -2.33 -1.02
CA GLN A 53 -9.56 -3.27 -2.12
C GLN A 53 -10.26 -4.52 -1.62
N LEU A 54 -11.24 -4.99 -2.39
CA LEU A 54 -11.83 -6.32 -2.21
C LEU A 54 -11.00 -7.34 -2.99
N SER A 55 -10.71 -8.49 -2.38
CA SER A 55 -10.08 -9.60 -3.10
C SER A 55 -11.00 -10.12 -4.22
N PRO A 56 -10.45 -10.62 -5.35
CA PRO A 56 -11.27 -11.09 -6.47
C PRO A 56 -12.25 -12.21 -6.13
N ASP A 57 -11.96 -13.02 -5.10
CA ASP A 57 -12.83 -14.07 -4.57
C ASP A 57 -13.90 -13.55 -3.59
N GLY A 58 -13.87 -12.26 -3.25
CA GLY A 58 -14.82 -11.62 -2.36
C GLY A 58 -14.69 -12.03 -0.88
N GLN A 59 -13.58 -12.68 -0.45
CA GLN A 59 -13.43 -13.17 0.92
C GLN A 59 -12.72 -12.18 1.84
N PHE A 60 -11.87 -11.33 1.29
CA PHE A 60 -11.03 -10.41 2.05
C PHE A 60 -11.16 -8.98 1.56
N VAL A 61 -11.08 -8.03 2.49
CA VAL A 61 -10.86 -6.62 2.17
C VAL A 61 -9.50 -6.23 2.70
N THR A 62 -8.65 -5.68 1.83
CA THR A 62 -7.35 -5.13 2.23
C THR A 62 -7.42 -3.61 2.29
N TYR A 63 -6.71 -3.01 3.23
CA TYR A 63 -6.65 -1.56 3.35
C TYR A 63 -5.38 -1.10 4.08
N ARG A 64 -5.02 0.15 3.86
CA ARG A 64 -3.92 0.81 4.56
C ARG A 64 -4.44 1.85 5.54
N LEU A 65 -3.80 1.94 6.69
CA LEU A 65 -4.01 3.03 7.64
C LEU A 65 -2.78 3.92 7.69
N ASN A 66 -2.97 5.19 7.37
CA ASN A 66 -1.93 6.21 7.49
C ASN A 66 -1.95 6.79 8.90
N VAL A 67 -0.84 6.64 9.61
CA VAL A 67 -0.60 7.18 10.94
C VAL A 67 0.23 8.44 10.81
N SER A 68 -0.40 9.59 10.93
CA SER A 68 0.30 10.88 10.90
C SER A 68 1.14 11.09 12.17
N PRO A 69 2.33 11.67 12.06
CA PRO A 69 3.12 11.99 13.24
C PRO A 69 2.45 13.09 14.05
N LYS A 70 2.42 12.92 15.38
CA LYS A 70 1.99 13.98 16.30
C LYS A 70 3.00 15.12 16.24
N ASN A 71 2.52 16.36 16.18
CA ASN A 71 3.35 17.58 16.14
C ASN A 71 4.17 17.77 14.83
N GLU A 72 3.64 17.35 13.69
CA GLU A 72 4.26 17.69 12.41
C GLU A 72 4.26 19.23 12.23
N LYS A 73 5.45 19.79 12.00
CA LYS A 73 5.62 21.21 11.64
C LYS A 73 6.08 21.29 10.19
N ARG A 74 5.36 22.07 9.41
CA ARG A 74 5.74 22.40 8.02
C ARG A 74 6.58 23.67 8.01
N THR A 75 7.52 23.77 7.09
CA THR A 75 8.18 25.03 6.79
C THR A 75 7.30 25.85 5.84
N ILE A 76 7.53 27.14 5.80
CA ILE A 76 6.89 28.05 4.86
C ILE A 76 7.95 28.74 4.02
N VAL A 77 7.60 29.13 2.79
CA VAL A 77 8.37 29.99 1.93
C VAL A 77 7.52 31.24 1.69
N PRO A 78 7.96 32.44 2.15
CA PRO A 78 7.21 33.65 1.93
C PRO A 78 7.23 34.03 0.44
N SER A 79 6.07 34.28 -0.15
CA SER A 79 5.93 34.91 -1.45
C SER A 79 5.85 36.42 -1.28
N TYR A 80 6.83 37.12 -1.77
CA TYR A 80 6.89 38.60 -1.68
C TYR A 80 6.26 39.29 -2.88
N VAL A 81 6.05 38.56 -3.98
CA VAL A 81 5.45 39.10 -5.18
C VAL A 81 4.06 38.48 -5.36
N THR A 82 3.04 39.22 -4.97
CA THR A 82 1.64 38.81 -5.01
C THR A 82 0.78 39.86 -5.68
N GLU A 83 -0.40 39.52 -6.19
CA GLU A 83 -1.36 40.50 -6.76
C GLU A 83 -1.88 41.47 -5.70
N SER A 84 -1.99 41.02 -4.44
CA SER A 84 -2.47 41.84 -3.33
C SER A 84 -1.44 42.86 -2.82
N GLY A 85 -0.16 42.71 -3.17
CA GLY A 85 0.95 43.46 -2.62
C GLY A 85 1.35 43.08 -1.17
N PHE A 86 0.68 42.10 -0.57
CA PHE A 86 1.01 41.59 0.76
C PHE A 86 1.73 40.24 0.65
N THR A 87 2.65 39.99 1.58
CA THR A 87 3.35 38.70 1.65
C THR A 87 2.40 37.57 1.95
N GLU A 88 2.48 36.49 1.19
CA GLU A 88 1.72 35.25 1.40
C GLU A 88 2.66 34.09 1.74
N ASP A 89 2.22 33.25 2.69
CA ASP A 89 2.99 32.07 3.08
C ASP A 89 2.67 30.88 2.17
N ILE A 90 3.67 30.39 1.43
CA ILE A 90 3.57 29.17 0.63
C ILE A 90 3.99 27.98 1.52
N PRO A 91 3.11 27.00 1.77
CA PRO A 91 3.48 25.79 2.50
C PRO A 91 4.60 25.05 1.77
N ALA A 92 5.68 24.74 2.48
CA ALA A 92 6.82 24.02 1.97
C ALA A 92 6.96 22.64 2.66
N ARG A 93 7.99 21.90 2.26
CA ARG A 93 8.28 20.57 2.80
C ARG A 93 8.59 20.64 4.30
N THR A 94 8.40 19.52 4.98
CA THR A 94 8.84 19.36 6.37
C THR A 94 10.37 19.50 6.47
N LYS A 95 10.84 19.90 7.64
CA LYS A 95 12.28 19.99 7.90
C LYS A 95 12.93 18.61 7.80
N VAL A 96 14.18 18.56 7.32
CA VAL A 96 15.00 17.33 7.34
C VAL A 96 15.07 16.78 8.76
N GLY A 97 14.87 15.47 8.91
CA GLY A 97 14.82 14.80 10.21
C GLY A 97 13.45 14.86 10.92
N SER A 98 12.44 15.47 10.31
CA SER A 98 11.07 15.38 10.83
C SER A 98 10.57 13.95 10.85
N VAL A 99 9.77 13.63 11.87
CA VAL A 99 9.17 12.30 12.01
C VAL A 99 8.30 12.01 10.79
N GLN A 100 8.62 10.94 10.08
CA GLN A 100 7.86 10.52 8.90
C GLN A 100 6.56 9.82 9.31
N PRO A 101 5.49 9.94 8.50
CA PRO A 101 4.28 9.14 8.69
C PRO A 101 4.61 7.64 8.60
N ASN A 102 3.77 6.84 9.17
CA ASN A 102 3.85 5.38 9.09
C ASN A 102 2.58 4.83 8.45
N GLN A 103 2.72 3.73 7.75
CA GLN A 103 1.57 3.01 7.22
C GLN A 103 1.46 1.65 7.90
N GLU A 104 0.22 1.27 8.20
CA GLU A 104 -0.15 -0.07 8.64
C GLU A 104 -0.92 -0.74 7.51
N TYR A 105 -0.64 -2.01 7.27
CA TYR A 105 -1.37 -2.82 6.31
C TYR A 105 -2.32 -3.76 7.05
N TRP A 106 -3.56 -3.83 6.60
CA TRP A 106 -4.62 -4.57 7.26
C TRP A 106 -5.38 -5.46 6.29
N VAL A 107 -5.83 -6.59 6.79
CA VAL A 107 -6.72 -7.51 6.10
C VAL A 107 -7.96 -7.71 6.94
N TYR A 108 -9.12 -7.53 6.35
CA TYR A 108 -10.40 -7.86 6.96
C TYR A 108 -10.94 -9.15 6.32
N ASP A 109 -11.12 -10.17 7.14
CA ASP A 109 -11.72 -11.44 6.75
C ASP A 109 -13.23 -11.33 6.90
N LEU A 110 -13.94 -11.38 5.76
CA LEU A 110 -15.40 -11.22 5.72
C LEU A 110 -16.15 -12.42 6.34
N GLN A 111 -15.56 -13.62 6.31
CA GLN A 111 -16.17 -14.80 6.91
C GLN A 111 -16.04 -14.80 8.43
N ARG A 112 -14.87 -14.41 8.93
CA ARG A 112 -14.57 -14.36 10.37
C ARG A 112 -15.01 -13.06 11.03
N ASP A 113 -15.45 -12.08 10.25
CA ASP A 113 -15.78 -10.71 10.71
C ASP A 113 -14.65 -10.10 11.56
N THR A 114 -13.40 -10.20 11.09
CA THR A 114 -12.22 -9.85 11.87
C THR A 114 -11.21 -9.07 11.03
N ALA A 115 -10.75 -7.91 11.56
CA ALA A 115 -9.63 -7.15 11.02
C ALA A 115 -8.32 -7.60 11.66
N ILE A 116 -7.32 -7.89 10.85
CA ILE A 116 -6.00 -8.37 11.29
C ILE A 116 -4.94 -7.45 10.69
N GLN A 117 -4.08 -6.90 11.55
CA GLN A 117 -2.92 -6.13 11.09
C GLN A 117 -1.84 -7.08 10.59
N VAL A 118 -1.31 -6.80 9.40
CA VAL A 118 -0.20 -7.58 8.84
C VAL A 118 1.08 -7.28 9.60
N ASN A 119 1.73 -8.33 10.09
CA ASN A 119 2.98 -8.21 10.83
C ASN A 119 4.18 -8.03 9.89
N VAL A 120 4.82 -6.87 9.94
CA VAL A 120 6.00 -6.54 9.12
C VAL A 120 7.33 -6.80 9.81
N SER A 121 7.33 -7.16 11.10
CA SER A 121 8.58 -7.35 11.86
C SER A 121 9.44 -8.51 11.37
N GLN A 122 8.85 -9.42 10.59
CA GLN A 122 9.52 -10.59 10.01
C GLN A 122 10.14 -10.33 8.63
N LEU A 123 9.93 -9.14 8.06
CA LEU A 123 10.52 -8.81 6.76
C LEU A 123 12.05 -8.78 6.86
N GLU A 124 12.70 -9.45 5.91
CA GLU A 124 14.15 -9.48 5.83
C GLU A 124 14.73 -8.06 5.81
N GLY A 125 15.66 -7.78 6.72
CA GLY A 125 16.35 -6.50 6.80
C GLY A 125 15.52 -5.33 7.34
N ILE A 126 14.28 -5.52 7.81
CA ILE A 126 13.41 -4.43 8.30
C ILE A 126 14.05 -3.63 9.44
N ALA A 127 14.87 -4.28 10.27
CA ALA A 127 15.56 -3.67 11.42
C ALA A 127 17.00 -3.22 11.09
N GLU A 128 17.45 -3.37 9.84
CA GLU A 128 18.77 -2.92 9.43
C GLU A 128 18.82 -1.38 9.40
N GLN A 129 19.82 -0.82 10.07
CA GLN A 129 20.05 0.62 10.09
C GLN A 129 20.99 1.02 8.95
N PRO A 130 20.84 2.22 8.37
CA PRO A 130 21.78 2.76 7.41
C PRO A 130 23.20 2.80 7.94
N ALA A 131 24.19 2.51 7.08
CA ALA A 131 25.59 2.40 7.48
C ALA A 131 26.14 3.71 8.09
N TYR A 132 25.71 4.87 7.57
CA TYR A 132 26.16 6.19 8.04
C TYR A 132 25.83 6.48 9.51
N LEU A 133 24.86 5.80 10.11
CA LEU A 133 24.53 6.01 11.53
C LEU A 133 25.69 5.61 12.45
N LYS A 134 26.62 4.78 11.99
CA LYS A 134 27.83 4.43 12.74
C LYS A 134 28.73 5.64 12.94
N ASP A 135 28.77 6.56 11.97
CA ASP A 135 29.63 7.75 11.99
C ASP A 135 29.13 8.81 13.00
N TYR A 136 27.86 8.72 13.41
CA TYR A 136 27.22 9.63 14.36
C TYR A 136 26.98 9.02 15.74
N GLN A 137 27.48 7.81 15.99
CA GLN A 137 27.43 7.23 17.33
C GLN A 137 28.45 7.91 18.24
N THR A 138 28.04 8.99 18.88
CA THR A 138 28.79 9.55 20.02
C THR A 138 28.78 8.52 21.15
N THR A 139 29.92 8.43 21.87
CA THR A 139 30.22 7.49 22.94
C THR A 139 29.33 7.61 24.21
N VAL A 140 28.12 8.11 24.09
CA VAL A 140 27.18 8.31 25.19
C VAL A 140 26.15 7.18 25.20
N ASP A 141 26.27 6.36 26.26
CA ASP A 141 25.33 5.28 26.65
C ASP A 141 25.41 3.93 25.92
N SER A 142 26.51 3.20 26.13
CA SER A 142 26.62 1.77 25.82
C SER A 142 25.77 0.84 26.71
N THR A 143 25.02 1.38 27.68
CA THR A 143 24.23 0.57 28.63
C THR A 143 22.78 0.38 28.27
N LYS A 144 22.22 1.09 27.29
CA LYS A 144 20.87 0.86 26.78
C LYS A 144 20.95 0.14 25.44
N THR A 145 20.83 -1.16 25.44
CA THR A 145 20.51 -1.97 24.25
C THR A 145 19.15 -1.46 23.72
N LYS A 146 19.18 -0.42 22.88
CA LYS A 146 17.96 0.00 22.17
C LYS A 146 17.49 -1.20 21.36
N LYS A 147 16.33 -1.72 21.71
CA LYS A 147 15.62 -2.72 20.90
C LYS A 147 15.63 -2.18 19.48
N LYS A 148 16.18 -2.95 18.53
CA LYS A 148 16.18 -2.55 17.11
C LYS A 148 14.73 -2.40 16.68
N GLU A 149 14.28 -1.17 16.55
CA GLU A 149 12.93 -0.87 16.06
C GLU A 149 12.86 -1.16 14.57
N SER A 150 11.75 -1.75 14.14
CA SER A 150 11.48 -1.91 12.71
C SER A 150 11.38 -0.55 12.05
N ARG A 151 11.99 -0.40 10.87
CA ARG A 151 11.87 0.83 10.09
C ARG A 151 10.42 1.02 9.62
N LYS A 152 10.01 2.27 9.52
CA LYS A 152 8.70 2.64 8.98
C LYS A 152 8.62 2.29 7.51
N LEU A 153 7.46 1.83 7.08
CA LEU A 153 7.20 1.43 5.71
C LEU A 153 6.14 2.30 5.05
N ASN A 154 6.30 2.44 3.74
CA ASN A 154 5.28 2.95 2.83
C ASN A 154 4.95 1.81 1.86
N PHE A 155 3.65 1.49 1.74
CA PHE A 155 3.19 0.41 0.87
C PHE A 155 2.69 0.96 -0.46
N GLY A 156 3.02 0.27 -1.55
CA GLY A 156 2.41 0.48 -2.85
C GLY A 156 1.01 -0.15 -2.93
N ASN A 157 0.39 0.00 -4.07
CA ASN A 157 -0.92 -0.60 -4.31
C ASN A 157 -0.78 -2.11 -4.46
N LEU A 158 -1.76 -2.85 -3.94
CA LEU A 158 -1.86 -4.30 -4.11
C LEU A 158 -2.34 -4.60 -5.53
N ILE A 159 -1.65 -5.52 -6.20
CA ILE A 159 -2.03 -6.04 -7.51
C ILE A 159 -2.44 -7.49 -7.32
N TRP A 160 -3.69 -7.81 -7.61
CA TRP A 160 -4.19 -9.18 -7.61
C TRP A 160 -3.95 -9.85 -8.96
N SER A 161 -3.66 -11.17 -8.94
CA SER A 161 -3.77 -12.01 -10.13
C SER A 161 -5.23 -12.07 -10.61
N GLY A 162 -5.47 -12.28 -11.90
CA GLY A 162 -6.82 -12.31 -12.45
C GLY A 162 -7.72 -13.39 -11.82
N ASN A 163 -7.12 -14.50 -11.38
CA ASN A 163 -7.81 -15.58 -10.67
C ASN A 163 -7.93 -15.36 -9.14
N GLY A 164 -7.41 -14.25 -8.61
CA GLY A 164 -7.46 -13.91 -7.19
C GLY A 164 -6.55 -14.72 -6.25
N ARG A 165 -5.77 -15.64 -6.81
CA ARG A 165 -4.92 -16.53 -5.99
C ARG A 165 -3.73 -15.82 -5.35
N TYR A 166 -3.17 -14.82 -6.04
CA TYR A 166 -1.97 -14.11 -5.60
C TYR A 166 -2.24 -12.62 -5.52
N GLY A 167 -1.83 -12.01 -4.43
CA GLY A 167 -1.76 -10.57 -4.27
C GLY A 167 -0.31 -10.13 -4.06
N VAL A 168 0.18 -9.18 -4.85
CA VAL A 168 1.57 -8.68 -4.76
C VAL A 168 1.57 -7.17 -4.64
N LEU A 169 2.41 -6.64 -3.76
CA LEU A 169 2.61 -5.21 -3.58
C LEU A 169 4.08 -4.89 -3.31
N THR A 170 4.42 -3.61 -3.39
CA THR A 170 5.72 -3.12 -2.94
C THR A 170 5.64 -2.55 -1.53
N ALA A 171 6.71 -2.67 -0.77
CA ALA A 171 6.95 -1.88 0.42
C ALA A 171 8.29 -1.15 0.28
N ARG A 172 8.37 0.05 0.84
CA ARG A 172 9.55 0.90 0.83
C ARG A 172 9.85 1.40 2.24
N SER A 173 11.10 1.31 2.65
CA SER A 173 11.52 1.92 3.91
C SER A 173 11.46 3.45 3.84
N SER A 174 11.10 4.11 4.94
CA SER A 174 10.98 5.57 4.99
C SER A 174 12.32 6.30 4.80
N ASP A 175 13.45 5.60 4.97
CA ASP A 175 14.80 6.09 4.68
C ASP A 175 15.23 5.89 3.22
N ASN A 176 14.36 5.33 2.38
CA ASN A 176 14.59 5.04 0.96
C ASN A 176 15.75 4.08 0.66
N LYS A 177 16.21 3.31 1.65
CA LYS A 177 17.35 2.38 1.48
C LYS A 177 16.91 1.00 0.99
N ASP A 178 15.66 0.63 1.21
CA ASP A 178 15.14 -0.68 0.85
C ASP A 178 13.79 -0.57 0.15
N ARG A 179 13.61 -1.45 -0.86
CA ARG A 179 12.35 -1.78 -1.49
C ARG A 179 12.14 -3.28 -1.42
N TRP A 180 10.97 -3.71 -0.99
CA TRP A 180 10.54 -5.09 -1.04
C TRP A 180 9.42 -5.26 -2.07
N ILE A 181 9.41 -6.40 -2.75
CA ILE A 181 8.25 -6.94 -3.44
C ILE A 181 7.71 -8.05 -2.56
N LEU A 182 6.46 -7.94 -2.15
CA LEU A 182 5.84 -8.77 -1.14
C LEU A 182 4.62 -9.48 -1.72
N GLN A 183 4.49 -10.76 -1.46
CA GLN A 183 3.25 -11.51 -1.67
C GLN A 183 2.44 -11.50 -0.37
N LEU A 184 1.19 -11.12 -0.46
CA LEU A 184 0.24 -11.17 0.65
C LEU A 184 -0.42 -12.55 0.71
N ASP A 185 -0.40 -13.16 1.88
CA ASP A 185 -1.34 -14.22 2.25
C ASP A 185 -2.46 -13.59 3.09
N PRO A 186 -3.65 -13.38 2.52
CA PRO A 186 -4.72 -12.72 3.24
C PRO A 186 -5.32 -13.59 4.35
N ALA A 187 -5.27 -14.93 4.23
CA ALA A 187 -5.83 -15.83 5.23
C ALA A 187 -5.07 -15.81 6.56
N THR A 188 -3.76 -15.61 6.49
CA THR A 188 -2.87 -15.53 7.67
C THR A 188 -2.47 -14.09 8.00
N ALA A 189 -2.84 -13.12 7.15
CA ALA A 189 -2.41 -11.72 7.22
C ALA A 189 -0.88 -11.59 7.35
N THR A 190 -0.15 -12.27 6.46
CA THR A 190 1.31 -12.27 6.45
C THR A 190 1.87 -11.89 5.09
N PHE A 191 3.09 -11.35 5.08
CA PHE A 191 3.85 -11.09 3.86
C PHE A 191 4.97 -12.10 3.69
N LYS A 192 5.10 -12.62 2.47
CA LYS A 192 6.27 -13.36 1.99
C LYS A 192 7.11 -12.42 1.12
N THR A 193 8.38 -12.24 1.44
CA THR A 193 9.32 -11.49 0.61
C THR A 193 9.62 -12.26 -0.68
N LEU A 194 9.29 -11.65 -1.82
CA LEU A 194 9.60 -12.16 -3.14
C LEU A 194 10.94 -11.61 -3.63
N ASP A 195 11.18 -10.32 -3.40
CA ASP A 195 12.41 -9.63 -3.77
C ASP A 195 12.72 -8.51 -2.80
N ARG A 196 14.00 -8.26 -2.56
CA ARG A 196 14.49 -7.13 -1.79
C ARG A 196 15.61 -6.45 -2.56
N LEU A 197 15.45 -5.18 -2.83
CA LEU A 197 16.48 -4.32 -3.36
C LEU A 197 16.95 -3.37 -2.25
N ARG A 198 18.27 -3.32 -2.03
CA ARG A 198 18.90 -2.42 -1.07
C ARG A 198 19.99 -1.60 -1.72
N ASP A 199 20.02 -0.31 -1.42
CA ASP A 199 21.08 0.60 -1.80
C ASP A 199 21.46 1.51 -0.62
N GLU A 200 22.76 1.63 -0.33
CA GLU A 200 23.24 2.47 0.79
C GLU A 200 23.11 3.97 0.48
N ALA A 201 23.03 4.37 -0.78
CA ALA A 201 22.65 5.72 -1.15
C ALA A 201 21.12 5.87 -1.08
N TRP A 202 20.40 5.28 -2.01
CA TRP A 202 18.93 5.28 -2.05
C TRP A 202 18.43 4.45 -3.24
N VAL A 203 17.32 3.77 -3.08
CA VAL A 203 16.66 3.05 -4.16
C VAL A 203 15.90 4.04 -5.05
N ASN A 204 16.12 3.99 -6.36
CA ASN A 204 15.39 4.80 -7.33
C ASN A 204 13.96 4.25 -7.54
N PHE A 205 12.96 5.14 -7.42
CA PHE A 205 11.57 4.77 -7.58
C PHE A 205 10.96 5.10 -8.95
N ALA A 206 11.79 5.53 -9.89
CA ALA A 206 11.34 5.75 -11.27
C ALA A 206 11.03 4.43 -12.00
N PHE A 207 11.68 3.32 -11.60
CA PHE A 207 11.58 2.02 -12.24
C PHE A 207 10.72 1.06 -11.40
N ASN A 208 9.41 1.24 -11.48
CA ASN A 208 8.45 0.53 -10.64
C ASN A 208 7.34 -0.19 -11.41
N THR A 209 7.50 -0.38 -12.71
CA THR A 209 6.49 -1.12 -13.47
C THR A 209 6.49 -2.58 -13.06
N MET A 210 5.30 -3.11 -12.75
CA MET A 210 5.11 -4.48 -12.34
C MET A 210 3.68 -4.94 -12.64
N GLY A 211 3.48 -6.26 -12.71
CA GLY A 211 2.17 -6.86 -12.94
C GLY A 211 2.22 -8.36 -13.16
N PHE A 212 1.08 -8.95 -13.45
CA PHE A 212 0.95 -10.37 -13.76
C PHE A 212 0.97 -10.63 -15.26
N LEU A 213 1.62 -11.72 -15.67
CA LEU A 213 1.49 -12.26 -17.01
C LEU A 213 0.13 -12.95 -17.21
N GLY A 214 -0.11 -13.47 -18.42
CA GLY A 214 -1.38 -14.10 -18.78
C GLY A 214 -1.68 -15.41 -18.05
N ASP A 215 -0.70 -16.03 -17.44
CA ASP A 215 -0.82 -17.26 -16.66
C ASP A 215 -1.31 -17.04 -15.22
N ASP A 216 -1.51 -15.79 -14.80
CA ASP A 216 -1.91 -15.38 -13.44
C ASP A 216 -1.00 -15.93 -12.31
N GLN A 217 0.18 -16.41 -12.65
CA GLN A 217 1.15 -17.01 -11.74
C GLN A 217 2.51 -16.33 -11.82
N THR A 218 2.93 -15.92 -13.03
CA THR A 218 4.20 -15.24 -13.25
C THR A 218 4.01 -13.73 -13.05
N PHE A 219 4.79 -13.17 -12.13
CA PHE A 219 4.81 -11.74 -11.84
C PHE A 219 6.05 -11.10 -12.44
N TYR A 220 5.90 -10.03 -13.21
CA TYR A 220 7.01 -9.26 -13.78
C TYR A 220 7.22 -7.96 -13.00
N TYR A 221 8.47 -7.51 -12.93
CA TYR A 221 8.83 -6.28 -12.22
C TYR A 221 10.16 -5.72 -12.72
N GLN A 222 10.36 -4.42 -12.52
CA GLN A 222 11.65 -3.76 -12.75
C GLN A 222 12.50 -3.77 -11.48
N SER A 223 13.81 -3.93 -11.64
CA SER A 223 14.77 -3.86 -10.53
C SER A 223 16.15 -3.42 -11.03
N GLU A 224 16.85 -2.67 -10.18
CA GLU A 224 18.23 -2.23 -10.39
C GLU A 224 19.24 -3.16 -9.68
N ALA A 225 18.89 -4.43 -9.48
CA ALA A 225 19.67 -5.38 -8.70
C ALA A 225 21.08 -5.65 -9.25
N ASP A 226 21.32 -5.41 -10.55
CA ASP A 226 22.63 -5.56 -11.21
C ASP A 226 23.27 -4.21 -11.59
N GLY A 227 22.75 -3.10 -11.09
CA GLY A 227 23.28 -1.74 -11.29
C GLY A 227 22.59 -0.95 -12.40
N TYR A 228 21.69 -1.56 -13.17
CA TYR A 228 20.83 -0.94 -14.16
C TYR A 228 19.38 -1.39 -13.98
N ALA A 229 18.41 -0.56 -14.38
CA ALA A 229 17.03 -0.96 -14.34
C ALA A 229 16.70 -1.98 -15.41
N HIS A 230 16.46 -3.20 -15.00
CA HIS A 230 16.11 -4.32 -15.86
C HIS A 230 14.77 -4.95 -15.51
N LEU A 231 14.23 -5.72 -16.47
CA LEU A 231 12.99 -6.46 -16.32
C LEU A 231 13.28 -7.88 -15.81
N TYR A 232 12.56 -8.26 -14.78
CA TYR A 232 12.62 -9.56 -14.13
C TYR A 232 11.24 -10.20 -14.10
N THR A 233 11.19 -11.51 -13.97
CA THR A 233 10.01 -12.27 -13.62
C THR A 233 10.26 -13.16 -12.42
N ILE A 234 9.18 -13.46 -11.69
CA ILE A 234 9.17 -14.46 -10.63
C ILE A 234 7.93 -15.34 -10.78
N ASP A 235 8.12 -16.65 -10.80
CA ASP A 235 7.05 -17.62 -10.69
C ASP A 235 6.65 -17.73 -9.21
N LEU A 236 5.41 -17.36 -8.88
CA LEU A 236 4.95 -17.28 -7.49
C LEU A 236 4.71 -18.63 -6.84
N ALA A 237 4.51 -19.68 -7.64
CA ALA A 237 4.36 -21.04 -7.11
C ALA A 237 5.71 -21.65 -6.71
N THR A 238 6.75 -21.44 -7.52
CA THR A 238 8.09 -22.04 -7.31
C THR A 238 9.08 -21.09 -6.65
N GLY A 239 8.85 -19.77 -6.74
CA GLY A 239 9.79 -18.74 -6.30
C GLY A 239 10.95 -18.51 -7.27
N ARG A 240 10.94 -19.15 -8.47
CA ARG A 240 12.02 -19.01 -9.46
C ARG A 240 12.02 -17.62 -10.08
N LYS A 241 13.14 -16.90 -9.91
CA LYS A 241 13.38 -15.60 -10.54
C LYS A 241 14.11 -15.77 -11.86
N THR A 242 13.78 -14.93 -12.84
CA THR A 242 14.44 -14.87 -14.14
C THR A 242 14.65 -13.42 -14.54
N GLN A 243 15.89 -13.05 -14.88
CA GLN A 243 16.18 -11.75 -15.47
C GLN A 243 15.93 -11.81 -16.98
N LEU A 244 15.02 -10.99 -17.50
CA LEU A 244 14.63 -10.99 -18.90
C LEU A 244 15.50 -10.07 -19.77
N THR A 245 15.99 -8.97 -19.19
CA THR A 245 16.88 -8.02 -19.89
C THR A 245 18.18 -7.85 -19.11
N LYS A 246 19.29 -7.65 -19.81
CA LYS A 246 20.62 -7.52 -19.23
C LYS A 246 21.50 -6.65 -20.12
N GLY A 247 22.42 -5.87 -19.53
CA GLY A 247 23.38 -5.04 -20.23
C GLY A 247 23.62 -3.71 -19.52
N SER A 248 24.49 -2.87 -20.08
CA SER A 248 24.80 -1.53 -19.52
C SER A 248 23.80 -0.48 -20.06
N PHE A 249 22.54 -0.65 -19.76
CA PHE A 249 21.44 0.25 -20.18
C PHE A 249 20.23 0.13 -19.25
N GLU A 250 19.34 1.11 -19.32
CA GLU A 250 18.12 1.15 -18.55
C GLU A 250 16.92 0.71 -19.38
N VAL A 251 16.08 -0.15 -18.82
CA VAL A 251 14.71 -0.37 -19.25
C VAL A 251 13.83 0.65 -18.52
N GLN A 252 13.44 1.71 -19.21
CA GLN A 252 12.78 2.87 -18.59
C GLN A 252 11.28 2.68 -18.46
N ASN A 253 10.62 2.23 -19.54
CA ASN A 253 9.19 1.97 -19.55
C ASN A 253 8.93 0.53 -19.98
N VAL A 254 7.96 -0.10 -19.35
CA VAL A 254 7.52 -1.46 -19.66
C VAL A 254 6.01 -1.44 -19.83
N ARG A 255 5.53 -1.94 -20.95
CA ARG A 255 4.10 -2.12 -21.21
C ARG A 255 3.85 -3.54 -21.71
N LEU A 256 2.96 -4.26 -21.06
CA LEU A 256 2.51 -5.58 -21.52
C LEU A 256 1.50 -5.39 -22.66
N SER A 257 1.61 -6.20 -23.73
CA SER A 257 0.64 -6.20 -24.83
C SER A 257 -0.75 -6.68 -24.36
N GLY A 258 -1.80 -6.30 -25.09
CA GLY A 258 -3.17 -6.68 -24.74
C GLY A 258 -3.41 -8.19 -24.75
N ASP A 259 -2.71 -8.92 -25.62
CA ASP A 259 -2.72 -10.39 -25.67
C ASP A 259 -1.77 -11.06 -24.65
N LYS A 260 -1.05 -10.24 -23.89
CA LYS A 260 -0.07 -10.64 -22.87
C LYS A 260 1.07 -11.56 -23.38
N GLN A 261 1.39 -11.47 -24.68
CA GLN A 261 2.46 -12.28 -25.30
C GLN A 261 3.79 -11.51 -25.42
N PHE A 262 3.75 -10.17 -25.38
CA PHE A 262 4.91 -9.33 -25.59
C PHE A 262 5.01 -8.23 -24.55
N PHE A 263 6.25 -7.86 -24.25
CA PHE A 263 6.57 -6.58 -23.64
C PHE A 263 6.94 -5.56 -24.70
N TYR A 264 6.44 -4.35 -24.54
CA TYR A 264 6.94 -3.16 -25.24
C TYR A 264 7.80 -2.37 -24.26
N LEU A 265 9.06 -2.12 -24.63
CA LEU A 265 10.07 -1.55 -23.76
C LEU A 265 10.60 -0.25 -24.36
N THR A 266 10.88 0.73 -23.53
CA THR A 266 11.73 1.87 -23.89
C THR A 266 13.08 1.68 -23.20
N THR A 267 14.16 1.68 -23.98
CA THR A 267 15.51 1.52 -23.46
C THR A 267 16.47 2.54 -24.07
N ASN A 268 17.59 2.81 -23.38
CA ASN A 268 18.70 3.63 -23.86
C ASN A 268 19.92 2.79 -24.30
N GLU A 269 19.72 1.52 -24.71
CA GLU A 269 20.80 0.58 -25.01
C GLU A 269 21.69 0.95 -26.22
N VAL A 270 21.18 1.79 -27.14
CA VAL A 270 21.95 2.26 -28.30
C VAL A 270 22.92 3.37 -27.91
N HIS A 271 22.43 4.33 -27.13
CA HIS A 271 23.21 5.46 -26.64
C HIS A 271 22.51 6.07 -25.42
N PRO A 272 23.25 6.49 -24.36
CA PRO A 272 22.64 7.03 -23.13
C PRO A 272 21.68 8.23 -23.35
N GLY A 273 21.89 9.01 -24.38
CA GLY A 273 21.06 10.15 -24.75
C GLY A 273 19.90 9.82 -25.71
N GLU A 274 19.72 8.56 -26.09
CA GLU A 274 18.66 8.12 -26.99
C GLU A 274 17.70 7.17 -26.26
N GLN A 275 16.42 7.21 -26.66
CA GLN A 275 15.40 6.31 -26.15
C GLN A 275 14.71 5.64 -27.32
N HIS A 276 14.85 4.33 -27.41
CA HIS A 276 14.29 3.53 -28.46
C HIS A 276 13.22 2.58 -27.96
N TYR A 277 12.27 2.30 -28.84
CA TYR A 277 11.15 1.42 -28.53
C TYR A 277 11.40 0.02 -29.08
N TYR A 278 11.19 -0.99 -28.25
CA TYR A 278 11.45 -2.39 -28.53
C TYR A 278 10.22 -3.24 -28.24
N ARG A 279 10.11 -4.37 -28.95
CA ARG A 279 9.21 -5.46 -28.62
C ARG A 279 10.03 -6.68 -28.22
N MET A 280 9.66 -7.34 -27.14
CA MET A 280 10.28 -8.56 -26.64
C MET A 280 9.19 -9.56 -26.22
N SER A 281 9.42 -10.86 -26.42
CA SER A 281 8.54 -11.91 -25.87
C SER A 281 8.48 -11.82 -24.33
N VAL A 282 7.34 -12.17 -23.74
CA VAL A 282 7.22 -12.28 -22.26
C VAL A 282 8.14 -13.35 -21.68
N GLN A 283 8.62 -14.28 -22.50
CA GLN A 283 9.63 -15.29 -22.12
C GLN A 283 11.07 -14.74 -22.15
N GLY A 284 11.24 -13.47 -22.53
CA GLY A 284 12.56 -12.88 -22.75
C GLY A 284 13.14 -13.19 -24.13
N GLY A 285 14.46 -13.08 -24.27
CA GLY A 285 15.18 -13.33 -25.52
C GLY A 285 15.44 -12.06 -26.32
N GLU A 286 15.40 -12.18 -27.65
CA GLU A 286 15.72 -11.08 -28.56
C GLU A 286 14.74 -9.91 -28.44
N ARG A 287 15.28 -8.69 -28.43
CA ARG A 287 14.52 -7.45 -28.46
C ARG A 287 14.50 -6.87 -29.88
N VAL A 288 13.34 -6.82 -30.51
CA VAL A 288 13.18 -6.23 -31.84
C VAL A 288 12.98 -4.73 -31.71
N ARG A 289 13.95 -3.96 -32.22
CA ARG A 289 13.88 -2.49 -32.23
C ARG A 289 12.81 -2.01 -33.23
N LEU A 290 11.89 -1.18 -32.77
CA LEU A 290 10.78 -0.66 -33.58
C LEU A 290 11.03 0.75 -34.12
N THR A 291 11.89 1.55 -33.48
CA THR A 291 12.25 2.92 -33.90
C THR A 291 13.65 2.93 -34.51
N GLN A 292 13.79 3.49 -35.72
CA GLN A 292 15.01 3.39 -36.51
C GLN A 292 15.91 4.64 -36.46
N LYS A 293 15.31 5.83 -36.40
CA LYS A 293 16.06 7.10 -36.40
C LYS A 293 16.62 7.41 -35.02
N SER A 294 17.73 8.14 -34.97
CA SER A 294 18.27 8.69 -33.71
C SER A 294 17.24 9.63 -33.04
N GLY A 295 17.19 9.62 -31.72
CA GLY A 295 16.29 10.47 -30.91
C GLY A 295 15.69 9.78 -29.70
N ALA A 296 14.79 10.51 -29.00
CA ALA A 296 14.02 10.01 -27.89
C ALA A 296 12.57 9.77 -28.30
N TYR A 297 12.11 8.55 -28.17
CA TYR A 297 10.76 8.13 -28.54
C TYR A 297 9.92 7.84 -27.32
N GLN A 298 8.71 8.38 -27.32
CA GLN A 298 7.67 8.03 -26.35
C GLN A 298 6.52 7.35 -27.10
N ALA A 299 6.09 6.21 -26.59
CA ALA A 299 4.88 5.55 -27.08
C ALA A 299 3.67 6.10 -26.33
N VAL A 300 2.64 6.40 -27.08
CA VAL A 300 1.32 6.82 -26.56
C VAL A 300 0.36 5.63 -26.53
#